data_5742a714c326d1c92464a7caac8158e5
#
_entry.id   5742a714c326d1c92464a7caac8158e5
#
_cell.length_a   1.000
_cell.length_b   1.000
_cell.length_c   1.000
_cell.angle_alpha   90.00
_cell.angle_beta   90.00
_cell.angle_gamma   90.00
#
_symmetry.space_group_name_H-M   'P 1'
#
loop_
_entity.id
_entity.type
_entity.pdbx_description
1 polymer ?
#
loop_
_entity_poly.entity_id
_entity_poly.type
_entity_poly.pdbx_seq_one_letter_code
_entity_poly.pdbx_strand_id
1 'polypeptide(L)'
;IDLAVHREAILSLFDLVRRKLPAQLAMEKLMGAKERRSRLIHLEAKRLAANPPAGPMIAAGSTGTIPATRELLKAISALENGAVILPGLDQEMDEKSWTAVSPQHPQYAIKQLIDFMGVERKNVATLGTAGGDRAWLASELMRPSDVSDDWQAALAGQALGGVRDACHRCALPARSRGAGAGLACGSGLVPHRPEHR
;
A
#
# COMPACT_ATOMS: atom_id res chain seq x y z
N ILE A 1 -16.96 -34.50 12.67
CA ILE A 1 -16.49 -34.04 11.33
C ILE A 1 -15.08 -34.54 11.20
N ASP A 2 -14.88 -35.47 10.24
CA ASP A 2 -13.58 -36.12 10.08
C ASP A 2 -12.57 -35.14 9.43
N LEU A 3 -11.66 -34.63 10.24
CA LEU A 3 -10.58 -33.72 9.84
C LEU A 3 -9.66 -34.32 8.76
N ALA A 4 -9.54 -35.65 8.73
CA ALA A 4 -8.71 -36.36 7.75
C ALA A 4 -9.30 -36.25 6.34
N VAL A 5 -10.63 -36.43 6.18
CA VAL A 5 -11.34 -36.31 4.91
C VAL A 5 -11.24 -34.87 4.36
N HIS A 6 -11.39 -33.88 5.24
CA HIS A 6 -11.25 -32.46 4.84
C HIS A 6 -9.83 -32.14 4.37
N ARG A 7 -8.83 -32.66 5.06
CA ARG A 7 -7.42 -32.47 4.66
C ARG A 7 -7.15 -33.05 3.28
N GLU A 8 -7.63 -34.26 3.02
CA GLU A 8 -7.42 -34.92 1.73
C GLU A 8 -8.13 -34.21 0.57
N ALA A 9 -9.36 -33.74 0.80
CA ALA A 9 -10.09 -32.93 -0.16
C ALA A 9 -9.36 -31.60 -0.47
N ILE A 10 -8.82 -30.93 0.53
CA ILE A 10 -8.04 -29.70 0.35
C ILE A 10 -6.76 -29.96 -0.44
N LEU A 11 -6.02 -31.02 -0.12
CA LEU A 11 -4.80 -31.39 -0.85
C LEU A 11 -5.09 -31.75 -2.29
N SER A 12 -6.18 -32.46 -2.57
CA SER A 12 -6.64 -32.79 -3.93
C SER A 12 -7.01 -31.55 -4.72
N LEU A 13 -7.68 -30.59 -4.10
CA LEU A 13 -7.99 -29.29 -4.71
C LEU A 13 -6.71 -28.49 -5.03
N PHE A 14 -5.75 -28.48 -4.13
CA PHE A 14 -4.45 -27.83 -4.39
C PHE A 14 -3.70 -28.47 -5.54
N ASP A 15 -3.69 -29.81 -5.63
CA ASP A 15 -3.05 -30.51 -6.76
C ASP A 15 -3.76 -30.20 -8.10
N LEU A 16 -5.09 -30.19 -8.09
CA LEU A 16 -5.88 -29.79 -9.26
C LEU A 16 -5.51 -28.38 -9.74
N VAL A 17 -5.51 -27.41 -8.83
CA VAL A 17 -5.29 -25.99 -9.18
C VAL A 17 -3.83 -25.71 -9.55
N ARG A 18 -2.87 -26.32 -8.83
CA ARG A 18 -1.43 -26.03 -9.05
C ARG A 18 -0.79 -26.81 -10.18
N ARG A 19 -1.25 -28.03 -10.45
CA ARG A 19 -0.59 -28.93 -11.39
C ARG A 19 -1.47 -29.27 -12.59
N LYS A 20 -2.69 -29.80 -12.35
CA LYS A 20 -3.53 -30.32 -13.42
C LYS A 20 -4.11 -29.21 -14.29
N LEU A 21 -4.67 -28.17 -13.70
CA LEU A 21 -5.28 -27.07 -14.45
C LEU A 21 -4.28 -26.32 -15.34
N PRO A 22 -3.09 -25.91 -14.87
CA PRO A 22 -2.10 -25.26 -15.73
C PRO A 22 -1.62 -26.18 -16.87
N ALA A 23 -1.43 -27.48 -16.61
CA ALA A 23 -1.03 -28.44 -17.62
C ALA A 23 -2.10 -28.59 -18.72
N GLN A 24 -3.38 -28.69 -18.35
CA GLN A 24 -4.49 -28.79 -19.29
C GLN A 24 -4.64 -27.49 -20.10
N LEU A 25 -4.58 -26.33 -19.47
CA LEU A 25 -4.62 -25.05 -20.18
C LEU A 25 -3.47 -24.92 -21.20
N ALA A 26 -2.26 -25.37 -20.83
CA ALA A 26 -1.12 -25.38 -21.74
C ALA A 26 -1.32 -26.30 -22.94
N MET A 27 -1.89 -27.48 -22.74
CA MET A 27 -2.23 -28.42 -23.84
C MET A 27 -3.25 -27.80 -24.82
N GLU A 28 -4.23 -27.07 -24.29
CA GLU A 28 -5.25 -26.40 -25.11
C GLU A 28 -4.79 -25.05 -25.66
N LYS A 29 -3.53 -24.65 -25.43
CA LYS A 29 -2.98 -23.33 -25.76
C LYS A 29 -3.79 -22.16 -25.17
N LEU A 30 -4.44 -22.40 -24.04
CA LEU A 30 -5.20 -21.42 -23.28
C LEU A 30 -4.35 -20.85 -22.16
N MET A 31 -4.71 -19.67 -21.71
CA MET A 31 -4.06 -18.98 -20.60
C MET A 31 -5.10 -18.48 -19.60
N GLY A 32 -4.85 -18.70 -18.31
CA GLY A 32 -5.72 -18.20 -17.24
C GLY A 32 -5.80 -16.66 -17.23
N ALA A 33 -6.94 -16.10 -16.81
CA ALA A 33 -7.15 -14.66 -16.82
C ALA A 33 -6.10 -13.90 -15.99
N LYS A 34 -5.68 -14.43 -14.84
CA LYS A 34 -4.62 -13.83 -13.99
C LYS A 34 -3.27 -13.85 -14.68
N GLU A 35 -2.91 -14.96 -15.30
CA GLU A 35 -1.66 -15.12 -16.03
C GLU A 35 -1.62 -14.17 -17.23
N ARG A 36 -2.69 -14.09 -18.00
CA ARG A 36 -2.83 -13.16 -19.13
C ARG A 36 -2.63 -11.71 -18.67
N ARG A 37 -3.26 -11.32 -17.56
CA ARG A 37 -3.08 -9.98 -16.99
C ARG A 37 -1.62 -9.74 -16.62
N SER A 38 -1.00 -10.64 -15.87
CA SER A 38 0.41 -10.51 -15.47
C SER A 38 1.34 -10.41 -16.67
N ARG A 39 1.10 -11.22 -17.71
CA ARG A 39 1.89 -11.19 -18.94
C ARG A 39 1.74 -9.88 -19.71
N LEU A 40 0.52 -9.33 -19.79
CA LEU A 40 0.28 -8.03 -20.43
C LEU A 40 0.99 -6.91 -19.67
N ILE A 41 0.93 -6.89 -18.34
CA ILE A 41 1.63 -5.90 -17.51
C ILE A 41 3.15 -6.01 -17.70
N HIS A 42 3.68 -7.23 -17.71
CA HIS A 42 5.10 -7.45 -17.95
C HIS A 42 5.56 -7.00 -19.35
N LEU A 43 4.75 -7.29 -20.39
CA LEU A 43 5.04 -6.81 -21.74
C LEU A 43 4.99 -5.29 -21.83
N GLU A 44 4.06 -4.66 -21.13
CA GLU A 44 3.98 -3.20 -21.06
C GLU A 44 5.20 -2.59 -20.37
N ALA A 45 5.67 -3.19 -19.27
CA ALA A 45 6.90 -2.76 -18.61
C ALA A 45 8.10 -2.81 -19.58
N LYS A 46 8.22 -3.88 -20.35
CA LYS A 46 9.27 -4.01 -21.39
C LYS A 46 9.11 -3.00 -22.51
N ARG A 47 7.87 -2.76 -22.96
CA ARG A 47 7.58 -1.76 -23.99
C ARG A 47 8.00 -0.35 -23.56
N LEU A 48 7.68 0.03 -22.31
CA LEU A 48 8.06 1.33 -21.75
C LEU A 48 9.57 1.51 -21.66
N ALA A 49 10.30 0.46 -21.28
CA ALA A 49 11.74 0.49 -21.23
C ALA A 49 12.39 0.63 -22.62
N ALA A 50 11.80 0.01 -23.64
CA ALA A 50 12.32 0.06 -25.03
C ALA A 50 11.87 1.33 -25.78
N ASN A 51 10.65 1.79 -25.55
CA ASN A 51 10.04 2.92 -26.22
C ASN A 51 9.37 3.85 -25.21
N PRO A 52 10.13 4.70 -24.51
CA PRO A 52 9.60 5.62 -23.53
C PRO A 52 8.62 6.62 -24.18
N PRO A 53 7.49 6.95 -23.54
CA PRO A 53 6.55 7.95 -24.03
C PRO A 53 7.17 9.36 -23.92
N ALA A 54 6.82 10.24 -24.84
CA ALA A 54 7.26 11.63 -24.80
C ALA A 54 6.62 12.47 -23.67
N GLY A 55 5.42 12.07 -23.22
CA GLY A 55 4.66 12.76 -22.18
C GLY A 55 4.89 12.16 -20.78
N PRO A 56 4.44 12.85 -19.72
CA PRO A 56 4.56 12.38 -18.36
C PRO A 56 3.73 11.11 -18.12
N MET A 57 4.30 10.17 -17.36
CA MET A 57 3.62 8.95 -16.94
C MET A 57 3.64 8.83 -15.42
N ILE A 58 2.47 8.84 -14.80
CA ILE A 58 2.32 8.81 -13.35
C ILE A 58 1.53 7.57 -12.95
N ALA A 59 2.11 6.74 -12.09
CA ALA A 59 1.41 5.64 -11.44
C ALA A 59 1.14 5.99 -9.98
N ALA A 60 -0.12 5.96 -9.56
CA ALA A 60 -0.51 6.32 -8.20
C ALA A 60 -1.34 5.22 -7.52
N GLY A 61 -1.20 5.10 -6.19
CA GLY A 61 -2.07 4.29 -5.34
C GLY A 61 -1.81 2.78 -5.37
N SER A 62 -0.72 2.31 -5.99
CA SER A 62 -0.37 0.89 -6.02
C SER A 62 0.73 0.56 -5.00
N THR A 63 0.55 -0.54 -4.27
CA THR A 63 1.55 -1.09 -3.34
C THR A 63 2.45 -2.15 -3.98
N GLY A 64 2.25 -2.48 -5.26
CA GLY A 64 3.08 -3.43 -5.98
C GLY A 64 3.03 -4.87 -5.44
N THR A 65 1.91 -5.32 -4.87
CA THR A 65 1.76 -6.68 -4.32
C THR A 65 1.90 -7.77 -5.39
N ILE A 66 1.54 -7.47 -6.63
CA ILE A 66 1.67 -8.38 -7.77
C ILE A 66 3.06 -8.18 -8.41
N PRO A 67 3.87 -9.24 -8.62
CA PRO A 67 5.22 -9.12 -9.19
C PRO A 67 5.29 -8.34 -10.51
N ALA A 68 4.41 -8.65 -11.46
CA ALA A 68 4.36 -7.93 -12.73
C ALA A 68 4.08 -6.42 -12.55
N THR A 69 3.26 -6.05 -11.54
CA THR A 69 3.00 -4.65 -11.22
C THR A 69 4.25 -3.97 -10.67
N ARG A 70 5.06 -4.64 -9.84
CA ARG A 70 6.35 -4.09 -9.36
C ARG A 70 7.29 -3.77 -10.53
N GLU A 71 7.39 -4.67 -11.50
CA GLU A 71 8.20 -4.44 -12.71
C GLU A 71 7.71 -3.24 -13.50
N LEU A 72 6.38 -3.10 -13.67
CA LEU A 72 5.80 -1.94 -14.34
C LEU A 72 6.08 -0.63 -13.59
N LEU A 73 5.88 -0.61 -12.26
CA LEU A 73 6.17 0.56 -11.43
C LEU A 73 7.65 0.94 -11.50
N LYS A 74 8.55 -0.06 -11.46
CA LYS A 74 10.00 0.17 -11.65
C LYS A 74 10.31 0.75 -13.03
N ALA A 75 9.69 0.23 -14.08
CA ALA A 75 9.87 0.76 -15.43
C ALA A 75 9.38 2.22 -15.53
N ILE A 76 8.23 2.55 -14.94
CA ILE A 76 7.69 3.92 -14.90
C ILE A 76 8.63 4.86 -14.11
N SER A 77 9.15 4.43 -12.95
CA SER A 77 10.04 5.26 -12.15
C SER A 77 11.38 5.55 -12.82
N ALA A 78 11.78 4.73 -13.79
CA ALA A 78 13.01 4.90 -14.57
C ALA A 78 12.84 5.82 -15.80
N LEU A 79 11.61 6.22 -16.14
CA LEU A 79 11.38 7.15 -17.25
C LEU A 79 11.78 8.58 -16.84
N GLU A 80 12.27 9.36 -17.78
CA GLU A 80 12.65 10.76 -17.58
C GLU A 80 11.49 11.61 -17.02
N ASN A 81 10.27 11.40 -17.55
CA ASN A 81 9.05 12.07 -17.11
C ASN A 81 8.12 11.11 -16.35
N GLY A 82 8.70 10.12 -15.64
CA GLY A 82 7.97 9.10 -14.89
C GLY A 82 7.91 9.43 -13.42
N ALA A 83 6.76 9.12 -12.78
CA ALA A 83 6.62 9.22 -11.33
C ALA A 83 5.77 8.09 -10.76
N VAL A 84 6.14 7.61 -9.58
CA VAL A 84 5.37 6.62 -8.82
C VAL A 84 4.97 7.23 -7.48
N ILE A 85 3.67 7.33 -7.24
CA ILE A 85 3.11 7.86 -6.00
C ILE A 85 2.64 6.71 -5.13
N LEU A 86 3.34 6.49 -4.02
CA LEU A 86 3.06 5.42 -3.06
C LEU A 86 1.94 5.84 -2.09
N PRO A 87 0.96 4.98 -1.81
CA PRO A 87 -0.07 5.28 -0.83
C PRO A 87 0.42 4.99 0.59
N GLY A 88 0.55 6.01 1.43
CA GLY A 88 0.75 5.85 2.87
C GLY A 88 2.06 5.16 3.28
N LEU A 89 3.18 5.48 2.63
CA LEU A 89 4.50 5.08 3.12
C LEU A 89 4.75 5.74 4.47
N ASP A 90 5.03 4.94 5.49
CA ASP A 90 5.38 5.40 6.82
C ASP A 90 6.83 5.88 6.86
N GLN A 91 7.02 7.19 6.92
CA GLN A 91 8.33 7.83 7.05
C GLN A 91 8.70 8.17 8.49
N GLU A 92 7.73 8.11 9.42
CA GLU A 92 7.93 8.38 10.85
C GLU A 92 8.49 7.17 11.61
N MET A 93 8.29 5.96 11.07
CA MET A 93 8.76 4.71 11.68
C MET A 93 10.29 4.70 11.81
N ASP A 94 10.80 4.39 13.00
CA ASP A 94 12.24 4.24 13.24
C ASP A 94 12.85 3.06 12.45
N GLU A 95 14.16 3.08 12.25
CA GLU A 95 14.86 2.07 11.42
C GLU A 95 14.83 0.66 12.04
N LYS A 96 14.77 0.54 13.37
CA LYS A 96 14.66 -0.75 14.05
C LYS A 96 13.30 -1.38 13.76
N SER A 97 12.23 -0.58 13.91
CA SER A 97 10.86 -0.98 13.57
C SER A 97 10.71 -1.27 12.08
N TRP A 98 11.28 -0.43 11.20
CA TRP A 98 11.26 -0.66 9.76
C TRP A 98 11.93 -1.97 9.36
N THR A 99 13.04 -2.29 9.98
CA THR A 99 13.76 -3.57 9.75
C THR A 99 12.92 -4.76 10.18
N ALA A 100 12.20 -4.66 11.31
CA ALA A 100 11.33 -5.70 11.87
C ALA A 100 9.98 -5.85 11.13
N VAL A 101 9.67 -5.02 10.13
CA VAL A 101 8.43 -5.15 9.33
C VAL A 101 8.35 -6.52 8.69
N SER A 102 7.37 -7.33 9.12
CA SER A 102 7.09 -8.70 8.70
C SER A 102 5.96 -8.77 7.66
N PRO A 103 5.73 -9.94 7.01
CA PRO A 103 4.67 -10.09 6.00
C PRO A 103 3.25 -9.75 6.47
N GLN A 104 2.98 -9.78 7.77
CA GLN A 104 1.70 -9.43 8.37
C GLN A 104 1.53 -7.92 8.55
N HIS A 105 2.63 -7.17 8.49
CA HIS A 105 2.60 -5.74 8.72
C HIS A 105 2.07 -4.96 7.49
N PRO A 106 1.22 -3.92 7.65
CA PRO A 106 0.67 -3.16 6.53
C PRO A 106 1.72 -2.52 5.60
N GLN A 107 2.87 -2.12 6.15
CA GLN A 107 3.97 -1.51 5.39
C GLN A 107 4.79 -2.53 4.57
N TYR A 108 4.60 -3.85 4.78
CA TYR A 108 5.43 -4.87 4.16
C TYR A 108 5.43 -4.82 2.64
N ALA A 109 4.25 -4.66 2.03
CA ALA A 109 4.13 -4.62 0.57
C ALA A 109 4.88 -3.41 -0.03
N ILE A 110 4.77 -2.24 0.61
CA ILE A 110 5.46 -1.02 0.18
C ILE A 110 6.97 -1.17 0.40
N LYS A 111 7.40 -1.71 1.54
CA LYS A 111 8.81 -2.02 1.81
C LYS A 111 9.40 -2.90 0.71
N GLN A 112 8.74 -4.01 0.38
CA GLN A 112 9.18 -4.87 -0.71
C GLN A 112 9.22 -4.16 -2.07
N LEU A 113 8.31 -3.22 -2.31
CA LEU A 113 8.30 -2.46 -3.56
C LEU A 113 9.50 -1.51 -3.65
N ILE A 114 9.76 -0.69 -2.63
CA ILE A 114 10.89 0.25 -2.64
C ILE A 114 12.22 -0.49 -2.65
N ASP A 115 12.36 -1.60 -1.93
CA ASP A 115 13.55 -2.46 -1.98
C ASP A 115 13.78 -3.02 -3.40
N PHE A 116 12.71 -3.53 -4.06
CA PHE A 116 12.77 -4.00 -5.44
C PHE A 116 13.14 -2.90 -6.44
N MET A 117 12.68 -1.68 -6.20
CA MET A 117 13.03 -0.51 -7.04
C MET A 117 14.46 -0.02 -6.77
N GLY A 118 15.06 -0.40 -5.66
CA GLY A 118 16.38 0.07 -5.22
C GLY A 118 16.34 1.49 -4.67
N VAL A 119 15.22 1.89 -4.08
CA VAL A 119 15.00 3.23 -3.50
C VAL A 119 15.03 3.14 -1.98
N GLU A 120 15.83 3.96 -1.33
CA GLU A 120 15.80 4.08 0.12
C GLU A 120 14.56 4.87 0.58
N ARG A 121 13.93 4.44 1.68
CA ARG A 121 12.73 5.08 2.23
C ARG A 121 12.88 6.59 2.42
N LYS A 122 14.03 7.04 2.94
CA LYS A 122 14.33 8.47 3.16
C LYS A 122 14.41 9.31 1.88
N ASN A 123 14.61 8.68 0.74
CA ASN A 123 14.71 9.35 -0.56
C ASN A 123 13.35 9.51 -1.25
N VAL A 124 12.27 8.97 -0.64
CA VAL A 124 10.91 9.15 -1.15
C VAL A 124 10.37 10.50 -0.68
N ALA A 125 10.10 11.39 -1.63
CA ALA A 125 9.54 12.71 -1.33
C ALA A 125 8.09 12.61 -0.83
N THR A 126 7.76 13.35 0.22
CA THR A 126 6.38 13.45 0.72
C THR A 126 5.58 14.43 -0.12
N LEU A 127 4.42 13.99 -0.63
CA LEU A 127 3.47 14.84 -1.32
C LEU A 127 2.38 15.32 -0.33
N GLY A 128 2.22 16.63 -0.21
CA GLY A 128 1.26 17.23 0.71
C GLY A 128 1.86 17.64 2.05
N THR A 129 1.01 17.84 3.03
CA THR A 129 1.43 18.20 4.40
C THR A 129 1.98 16.98 5.13
N ALA A 130 3.14 17.10 5.73
CA ALA A 130 3.68 16.07 6.62
C ALA A 130 2.67 15.72 7.73
N GLY A 131 2.59 14.45 8.09
CA GLY A 131 1.50 13.91 8.91
C GLY A 131 1.37 14.42 10.35
N GLY A 132 2.36 15.09 10.90
CA GLY A 132 2.36 15.60 12.29
C GLY A 132 2.06 14.53 13.34
N ASP A 133 1.57 14.94 14.50
CA ASP A 133 1.32 14.07 15.68
C ASP A 133 0.43 12.85 15.38
N ARG A 134 -0.51 12.99 14.43
CA ARG A 134 -1.41 11.87 14.06
C ARG A 134 -0.69 10.78 13.26
N ALA A 135 0.21 11.14 12.36
CA ALA A 135 0.99 10.17 11.59
C ALA A 135 1.97 9.46 12.50
N TRP A 136 2.65 10.21 13.39
CA TRP A 136 3.50 9.62 14.41
C TRP A 136 2.73 8.63 15.30
N LEU A 137 1.56 9.02 15.82
CA LEU A 137 0.74 8.14 16.65
C LEU A 137 0.31 6.88 15.86
N ALA A 138 -0.08 7.03 14.61
CA ALA A 138 -0.45 5.88 13.76
C ALA A 138 0.75 4.95 13.52
N SER A 139 1.94 5.50 13.29
CA SER A 139 3.17 4.74 13.17
C SER A 139 3.48 3.95 14.45
N GLU A 140 3.39 4.60 15.61
CA GLU A 140 3.62 3.96 16.92
C GLU A 140 2.59 2.86 17.23
N LEU A 141 1.32 3.06 16.90
CA LEU A 141 0.27 2.04 17.08
C LEU A 141 0.47 0.82 16.19
N MET A 142 1.17 0.99 15.06
CA MET A 142 1.47 -0.07 14.11
C MET A 142 2.89 -0.65 14.30
N ARG A 143 3.58 -0.31 15.39
CA ARG A 143 4.92 -0.82 15.69
C ARG A 143 4.95 -2.36 15.69
N PRO A 144 5.91 -3.00 14.99
CA PRO A 144 6.03 -4.46 14.99
C PRO A 144 6.18 -5.05 16.40
N SER A 145 5.56 -6.19 16.65
CA SER A 145 5.59 -6.88 17.96
C SER A 145 7.00 -7.12 18.50
N ASP A 146 7.93 -7.42 17.61
CA ASP A 146 9.32 -7.79 17.96
C ASP A 146 10.14 -6.60 18.52
N VAL A 147 9.61 -5.38 18.40
CA VAL A 147 10.24 -4.14 18.88
C VAL A 147 9.28 -3.31 19.75
N SER A 148 8.23 -3.94 20.28
CA SER A 148 7.22 -3.27 21.11
C SER A 148 7.75 -2.88 22.50
N ASP A 149 8.84 -3.46 22.96
CA ASP A 149 9.47 -3.12 24.26
C ASP A 149 9.89 -1.65 24.31
N ASP A 150 10.21 -1.04 23.16
CA ASP A 150 10.59 0.37 23.05
C ASP A 150 9.38 1.33 23.08
N TRP A 151 8.15 0.79 23.01
CA TRP A 151 6.93 1.59 22.89
C TRP A 151 6.68 2.52 24.08
N GLN A 152 6.91 2.02 25.31
CA GLN A 152 6.75 2.84 26.53
C GLN A 152 7.73 4.02 26.55
N ALA A 153 8.96 3.79 26.11
CA ALA A 153 9.97 4.85 26.03
C ALA A 153 9.62 5.89 24.96
N ALA A 154 9.11 5.46 23.81
CA ALA A 154 8.66 6.34 22.74
C ALA A 154 7.48 7.23 23.18
N LEU A 155 6.49 6.66 23.88
CA LEU A 155 5.36 7.41 24.42
C LEU A 155 5.77 8.38 25.55
N ALA A 156 6.72 8.01 26.41
CA ALA A 156 7.19 8.87 27.49
C ALA A 156 7.99 10.09 27.00
N GLY A 157 8.65 9.98 25.85
CA GLY A 157 9.39 11.08 25.22
C GLY A 157 8.52 12.14 24.52
N GLN A 158 7.26 11.80 24.24
CA GLN A 158 6.30 12.73 23.64
C GLN A 158 5.47 13.42 24.73
N ALA A 159 5.43 14.75 24.71
CA ALA A 159 4.52 15.48 25.58
C ALA A 159 3.07 15.07 25.25
N LEU A 160 2.40 14.40 26.19
CA LEU A 160 1.04 13.86 26.05
C LEU A 160 -0.02 14.91 25.64
N GLY A 161 0.31 16.19 25.59
CA GLY A 161 -0.55 17.28 25.14
C GLY A 161 -1.04 17.09 23.70
N GLY A 162 -0.14 16.79 22.77
CA GLY A 162 -0.49 16.58 21.36
C GLY A 162 -1.36 15.34 21.10
N VAL A 163 -1.13 14.27 21.87
CA VAL A 163 -1.93 13.03 21.76
C VAL A 163 -3.36 13.24 22.25
N ARG A 164 -3.55 13.99 23.35
CA ARG A 164 -4.91 14.32 23.87
C ARG A 164 -5.67 15.18 22.85
N ASP A 165 -5.03 16.16 22.25
CA ASP A 165 -5.65 17.02 21.24
C ASP A 165 -5.94 16.28 19.93
N ALA A 166 -5.11 15.30 19.55
CA ALA A 166 -5.37 14.43 18.41
C ALA A 166 -6.57 13.51 18.68
N CYS A 167 -6.66 12.90 19.86
CA CYS A 167 -7.79 12.08 20.26
C CYS A 167 -9.10 12.89 20.38
N HIS A 168 -9.05 14.11 20.93
CA HIS A 168 -10.22 14.99 20.99
C HIS A 168 -10.72 15.42 19.61
N ARG A 169 -9.82 15.63 18.65
CA ARG A 169 -10.19 15.91 17.24
C ARG A 169 -10.73 14.70 16.49
N CYS A 170 -10.41 13.49 16.92
CA CYS A 170 -10.95 12.23 16.38
C CYS A 170 -12.25 11.79 17.07
N ALA A 171 -12.58 12.34 18.23
CA ALA A 171 -13.88 12.12 18.85
C ALA A 171 -14.94 12.73 17.94
N LEU A 172 -15.70 11.89 17.26
CA LEU A 172 -16.90 12.32 16.54
C LEU A 172 -17.76 13.15 17.51
N PRO A 173 -18.26 14.32 17.09
CA PRO A 173 -19.20 15.07 17.91
C PRO A 173 -20.33 14.12 18.30
N ALA A 174 -20.61 14.05 19.61
CA ALA A 174 -21.71 13.26 20.14
C ALA A 174 -22.96 13.56 19.31
N ARG A 175 -23.52 12.52 18.67
CA ARG A 175 -24.73 12.66 17.89
C ARG A 175 -25.81 13.33 18.75
N SER A 176 -26.09 14.58 18.50
CA SER A 176 -27.40 15.13 18.85
C SER A 176 -28.42 14.33 18.04
N ARG A 177 -29.33 13.62 18.75
CA ARG A 177 -30.44 12.91 18.14
C ARG A 177 -31.31 13.94 17.44
N GLY A 178 -31.26 13.99 16.14
CA GLY A 178 -32.16 14.83 15.35
C GLY A 178 -31.67 14.98 13.91
N ALA A 179 -32.38 14.36 12.99
CA ALA A 179 -32.45 14.60 11.55
C ALA A 179 -31.17 14.34 10.69
N GLY A 180 -31.36 13.48 9.72
CA GLY A 180 -30.48 12.97 8.70
C GLY A 180 -29.54 13.99 8.05
N ALA A 181 -28.27 13.60 8.02
CA ALA A 181 -27.30 14.13 7.09
C ALA A 181 -26.18 13.11 6.92
N GLY A 182 -25.85 12.85 5.67
CA GLY A 182 -24.92 11.82 5.23
C GLY A 182 -23.49 12.03 5.70
N LEU A 183 -22.76 10.92 5.77
CA LEU A 183 -21.34 10.84 5.96
C LEU A 183 -20.61 11.54 4.78
N ALA A 184 -20.09 12.72 5.03
CA ALA A 184 -19.08 13.33 4.18
C ALA A 184 -17.73 13.26 4.89
N CYS A 185 -16.90 12.32 4.47
CA CYS A 185 -15.47 12.34 4.76
C CYS A 185 -14.87 13.44 3.87
N GLY A 186 -14.52 14.60 4.47
CA GLY A 186 -14.09 15.78 3.75
C GLY A 186 -12.70 15.62 3.15
N SER A 187 -12.61 15.35 1.88
CA SER A 187 -11.53 15.80 1.01
C SER A 187 -11.74 17.29 0.77
N GLY A 188 -10.77 18.13 1.16
CA GLY A 188 -10.84 19.57 1.00
C GLY A 188 -11.01 20.00 -0.45
N LEU A 189 -12.19 20.42 -0.80
CA LEU A 189 -12.46 21.19 -1.99
C LEU A 189 -12.17 22.66 -1.68
N VAL A 190 -11.17 23.22 -2.38
CA VAL A 190 -10.89 24.65 -2.43
C VAL A 190 -12.09 25.33 -3.10
N PRO A 191 -12.72 26.33 -2.49
CA PRO A 191 -13.83 27.03 -3.15
C PRO A 191 -13.31 27.90 -4.30
N HIS A 192 -13.81 27.61 -5.48
CA HIS A 192 -13.65 28.48 -6.66
C HIS A 192 -14.43 29.77 -6.42
N ARG A 193 -13.73 30.89 -6.38
CA ARG A 193 -14.31 32.22 -6.31
C ARG A 193 -14.72 32.64 -7.72
N PRO A 194 -15.96 32.97 -8.03
CA PRO A 194 -16.32 33.54 -9.31
C PRO A 194 -15.88 35.02 -9.34
N GLU A 195 -15.04 35.36 -10.31
CA GLU A 195 -14.83 36.78 -10.67
C GLU A 195 -16.02 37.26 -11.48
N HIS A 196 -16.62 38.32 -10.95
CA HIS A 196 -17.63 39.11 -11.68
C HIS A 196 -16.95 39.96 -12.76
N ARG A 197 -17.42 39.79 -13.97
CA ARG A 197 -17.75 40.86 -14.94
C ARG A 197 -18.92 40.45 -15.77
#